data_29b57da13d33329060537490536cc382
#
_entry.id   29b57da13d33329060537490536cc382
#
_cell.length_a   1.000
_cell.length_b   1.000
_cell.length_c   1.000
_cell.angle_alpha   90.00
_cell.angle_beta   90.00
_cell.angle_gamma   90.00
#
_symmetry.space_group_name_H-M   'P 1'
#
loop_
_entity.id
_entity.type
_entity.pdbx_description
1 polymer ?
#
loop_
_entity_poly.entity_id
_entity_poly.type
_entity_poly.pdbx_seq_one_letter_code
_entity_poly.pdbx_strand_id
1 'polypeptide(L)'
;KNFADLLVVFGFLALGFCALDISGRPYLVFDAPMPQPMCGQYDTCLTVEFMRALAVNAGLTLHLKSEYGENAHHITEALFKALARALKQAVTVTGGGVLSAKGVL
;
A
#
# COMPACT_ATOMS: atom_id res chain seq x y z
N LYS A 1 -5.33 -12.91 -12.99
CA LYS A 1 -5.22 -11.54 -12.62
C LYS A 1 -5.09 -11.37 -11.12
N ASN A 2 -4.12 -10.64 -10.71
CA ASN A 2 -3.69 -10.60 -9.31
C ASN A 2 -4.04 -9.27 -8.67
N PHE A 3 -5.30 -8.94 -8.69
CA PHE A 3 -5.77 -7.66 -8.19
C PHE A 3 -6.40 -7.82 -6.81
N ALA A 4 -6.00 -7.00 -5.88
CA ALA A 4 -6.60 -6.94 -4.56
C ALA A 4 -7.06 -5.52 -4.29
N ASP A 5 -8.26 -5.41 -3.79
CA ASP A 5 -8.91 -4.14 -3.51
C ASP A 5 -9.43 -4.21 -2.08
N LEU A 6 -8.82 -3.46 -1.19
CA LEU A 6 -9.10 -3.59 0.22
C LEU A 6 -9.15 -2.23 0.91
N LEU A 7 -10.21 -2.03 1.67
CA LEU A 7 -10.42 -0.85 2.47
C LEU A 7 -10.16 -1.19 3.93
N VAL A 8 -9.31 -0.43 4.57
CA VAL A 8 -8.94 -0.67 5.96
C VAL A 8 -9.27 0.54 6.81
N VAL A 9 -10.00 0.30 7.89
CA VAL A 9 -10.30 1.32 8.89
C VAL A 9 -9.31 1.17 10.02
N PHE A 10 -8.64 2.25 10.40
CA PHE A 10 -7.76 2.25 11.55
C PHE A 10 -8.41 3.06 12.66
N GLY A 11 -9.14 2.36 13.50
CA GLY A 11 -9.94 3.00 14.54
C GLY A 11 -10.98 3.90 13.89
N PHE A 12 -11.16 5.07 14.43
CA PHE A 12 -12.01 6.07 13.79
C PHE A 12 -11.21 7.30 13.41
N LEU A 13 -9.87 7.17 13.41
CA LEU A 13 -8.98 8.33 13.24
C LEU A 13 -8.47 8.47 11.83
N ALA A 14 -8.45 7.40 11.06
CA ALA A 14 -7.99 7.44 9.68
C ALA A 14 -8.55 6.26 8.92
N LEU A 15 -8.74 6.44 7.62
CA LEU A 15 -9.20 5.39 6.74
C LEU A 15 -8.30 5.37 5.52
N GLY A 16 -7.65 4.25 5.28
CA GLY A 16 -6.77 4.07 4.13
C GLY A 16 -7.32 3.03 3.17
N PHE A 17 -7.01 3.21 1.92
CA PHE A 17 -7.43 2.33 0.84
C PHE A 17 -6.21 1.90 0.04
N CYS A 18 -6.16 0.61 -0.32
CA CYS A 18 -5.11 0.09 -1.18
C CYS A 18 -5.71 -0.85 -2.21
N ALA A 19 -5.33 -0.65 -3.45
CA ALA A 19 -5.64 -1.59 -4.53
C ALA A 19 -4.34 -1.88 -5.24
N LEU A 20 -4.09 -3.13 -5.57
CA LEU A 20 -2.86 -3.46 -6.26
C LEU A 20 -3.07 -4.60 -7.25
N ASP A 21 -2.18 -4.64 -8.22
CA ASP A 21 -2.13 -5.70 -9.23
C ASP A 21 -0.67 -6.13 -9.36
N ILE A 22 -0.42 -7.41 -9.25
CA ILE A 22 0.92 -7.96 -9.45
C ILE A 22 1.08 -8.12 -10.96
N SER A 23 1.35 -7.04 -11.63
CA SER A 23 1.30 -6.97 -13.10
C SER A 23 2.66 -7.10 -13.76
N GLY A 24 3.72 -6.90 -13.01
CA GLY A 24 5.05 -6.77 -13.59
C GLY A 24 5.28 -5.42 -14.21
N ARG A 25 4.31 -4.50 -14.11
CA ARG A 25 4.43 -3.13 -14.64
C ARG A 25 4.33 -2.14 -13.50
N PRO A 26 5.47 -1.66 -13.02
CA PRO A 26 5.48 -0.75 -11.86
C PRO A 26 4.72 0.54 -12.15
N TYR A 27 3.84 0.88 -11.25
CA TYR A 27 3.14 2.15 -11.32
C TYR A 27 2.60 2.48 -9.94
N LEU A 28 2.72 3.72 -9.53
CA LEU A 28 2.23 4.14 -8.22
C LEU A 28 1.29 5.32 -8.37
N VAL A 29 0.11 5.20 -7.78
CA VAL A 29 -0.79 6.31 -7.54
C VAL A 29 -0.87 6.48 -6.03
N PHE A 30 -0.41 7.61 -5.53
CA PHE A 30 -0.37 7.86 -4.10
C PHE A 30 -1.13 9.15 -3.81
N ASP A 31 -2.31 8.99 -3.24
CA ASP A 31 -3.19 10.12 -2.93
C ASP A 31 -3.44 10.14 -1.42
N ALA A 32 -2.45 10.58 -0.70
CA ALA A 32 -2.49 10.64 0.75
C ALA A 32 -1.68 11.83 1.23
N PRO A 33 -2.26 13.03 1.15
CA PRO A 33 -1.56 14.21 1.65
C PRO A 33 -1.27 14.04 3.13
N MET A 34 -0.08 14.42 3.54
CA MET A 34 0.35 14.31 4.92
C MET A 34 0.22 15.69 5.59
N PRO A 35 -0.69 15.81 6.55
CA PRO A 35 -0.91 17.11 7.21
C PRO A 35 0.31 17.58 7.99
N GLN A 36 1.12 16.63 8.48
CA GLN A 36 2.33 16.96 9.21
C GLN A 36 3.53 16.40 8.47
N PRO A 37 4.60 17.18 8.31
CA PRO A 37 5.80 16.70 7.63
C PRO A 37 6.58 15.68 8.45
N MET A 38 6.39 15.66 9.76
CA MET A 38 7.12 14.77 10.64
C MET A 38 6.18 14.07 11.62
N CYS A 39 6.47 12.81 11.90
CA CYS A 39 5.84 12.07 12.99
C CYS A 39 6.98 11.66 13.91
N GLY A 40 7.21 12.43 14.96
CA GLY A 40 8.39 12.23 15.78
C GLY A 40 9.62 12.48 14.90
N GLN A 41 10.46 11.47 14.76
CA GLN A 41 11.64 11.59 13.90
C GLN A 41 11.41 11.03 12.50
N TYR A 42 10.20 10.54 12.22
CA TYR A 42 9.88 9.98 10.93
C TYR A 42 9.42 11.08 9.97
N ASP A 43 10.13 11.23 8.86
CA ASP A 43 9.76 12.17 7.82
C ASP A 43 8.66 11.52 6.98
N THR A 44 7.50 12.15 6.91
CA THR A 44 6.34 11.56 6.22
C THR A 44 6.56 11.41 4.71
N CYS A 45 7.55 12.09 4.16
CA CYS A 45 7.92 11.86 2.75
C CYS A 45 8.41 10.44 2.52
N LEU A 46 8.92 9.79 3.57
CA LEU A 46 9.43 8.42 3.44
C LEU A 46 8.33 7.42 3.10
N THR A 47 7.10 7.75 3.43
CA THR A 47 5.98 6.86 3.11
C THR A 47 5.84 6.69 1.61
N VAL A 48 5.77 7.79 0.87
CA VAL A 48 5.61 7.71 -0.59
C VAL A 48 6.88 7.11 -1.23
N GLU A 49 8.05 7.41 -0.68
CA GLU A 49 9.28 6.86 -1.21
C GLU A 49 9.33 5.34 -1.03
N PHE A 50 8.90 4.85 0.13
CA PHE A 50 8.80 3.43 0.36
C PHE A 50 7.84 2.76 -0.63
N MET A 51 6.68 3.36 -0.81
CA MET A 51 5.66 2.79 -1.70
C MET A 51 6.14 2.76 -3.14
N ARG A 52 6.89 3.78 -3.55
CA ARG A 52 7.45 3.83 -4.90
C ARG A 52 8.49 2.73 -5.09
N ALA A 53 9.37 2.57 -4.11
CA ALA A 53 10.38 1.53 -4.17
C ALA A 53 9.74 0.14 -4.20
N LEU A 54 8.70 -0.05 -3.41
CA LEU A 54 7.98 -1.31 -3.39
C LEU A 54 7.35 -1.61 -4.76
N ALA A 55 6.66 -0.63 -5.32
CA ALA A 55 6.01 -0.82 -6.63
C ALA A 55 7.03 -1.18 -7.69
N VAL A 56 8.16 -0.49 -7.71
CA VAL A 56 9.20 -0.73 -8.71
C VAL A 56 9.84 -2.11 -8.51
N ASN A 57 10.23 -2.43 -7.29
CA ASN A 57 10.99 -3.65 -7.04
C ASN A 57 10.12 -4.91 -7.06
N ALA A 58 8.87 -4.80 -6.75
CA ALA A 58 7.96 -5.96 -6.76
C ALA A 58 7.10 -6.04 -8.02
N GLY A 59 7.23 -5.09 -8.92
CA GLY A 59 6.45 -5.10 -10.16
C GLY A 59 4.96 -4.91 -9.92
N LEU A 60 4.60 -3.97 -9.05
CA LEU A 60 3.21 -3.74 -8.68
C LEU A 60 2.65 -2.51 -9.37
N THR A 61 1.41 -2.62 -9.79
CA THR A 61 0.57 -1.44 -10.03
C THR A 61 -0.12 -1.19 -8.70
N LEU A 62 0.22 -0.10 -8.04
CA LEU A 62 -0.15 0.13 -6.65
C LEU A 62 -0.89 1.46 -6.51
N HIS A 63 -2.08 1.39 -5.92
CA HIS A 63 -2.89 2.57 -5.64
C HIS A 63 -3.10 2.68 -4.15
N LEU A 64 -2.76 3.81 -3.58
CA LEU A 64 -2.96 4.09 -2.16
C LEU A 64 -3.66 5.41 -2.01
N LYS A 65 -4.68 5.44 -1.16
CA LYS A 65 -5.46 6.63 -0.96
C LYS A 65 -5.84 6.77 0.51
N SER A 66 -5.73 7.97 1.05
CA SER A 66 -6.26 8.30 2.36
C SER A 66 -7.65 8.88 2.16
N GLU A 67 -8.65 8.21 2.70
CA GLU A 67 -10.04 8.70 2.59
C GLU A 67 -10.27 9.83 3.58
N TYR A 68 -9.72 9.72 4.77
CA TYR A 68 -9.71 10.80 5.74
C TYR A 68 -8.68 10.52 6.83
N GLY A 69 -8.33 11.56 7.55
CA GLY A 69 -7.40 11.48 8.66
C GLY A 69 -6.78 12.86 8.86
N GLU A 70 -6.53 13.20 10.10
CA GLU A 70 -5.95 14.49 10.45
C GLU A 70 -4.55 14.39 11.00
N ASN A 71 -4.11 13.19 11.32
CA ASN A 71 -2.81 12.95 11.90
C ASN A 71 -2.00 12.05 10.97
N ALA A 72 -0.84 12.53 10.56
CA ALA A 72 -0.02 11.80 9.60
C ALA A 72 0.40 10.42 10.10
N HIS A 73 0.57 10.25 11.41
CA HIS A 73 0.88 8.96 12.00
C HIS A 73 -0.26 7.96 11.74
N HIS A 74 -1.50 8.39 11.99
CA HIS A 74 -2.66 7.53 11.79
C HIS A 74 -2.88 7.23 10.31
N ILE A 75 -2.65 8.21 9.46
CA ILE A 75 -2.77 8.04 8.01
C ILE A 75 -1.75 7.01 7.53
N THR A 76 -0.52 7.17 7.95
CA THR A 76 0.55 6.25 7.54
C THR A 76 0.26 4.82 8.00
N GLU A 77 -0.18 4.66 9.24
CA GLU A 77 -0.54 3.33 9.75
C GLU A 77 -1.68 2.72 8.96
N ALA A 78 -2.71 3.51 8.64
CA ALA A 78 -3.84 3.01 7.86
C ALA A 78 -3.39 2.55 6.48
N LEU A 79 -2.51 3.31 5.84
CA LEU A 79 -2.00 2.94 4.52
C LEU A 79 -1.16 1.66 4.58
N PHE A 80 -0.30 1.52 5.57
CA PHE A 80 0.51 0.31 5.70
C PHE A 80 -0.35 -0.92 6.02
N LYS A 81 -1.38 -0.76 6.82
CA LYS A 81 -2.30 -1.86 7.11
C LYS A 81 -3.09 -2.25 5.87
N ALA A 82 -3.55 -1.28 5.11
CA ALA A 82 -4.26 -1.55 3.87
C ALA A 82 -3.35 -2.27 2.89
N LEU A 83 -2.12 -1.81 2.76
CA LEU A 83 -1.13 -2.43 1.89
C LEU A 83 -0.87 -3.88 2.30
N ALA A 84 -0.65 -4.12 3.57
CA ALA A 84 -0.33 -5.46 4.06
C ALA A 84 -1.46 -6.44 3.77
N ARG A 85 -2.69 -6.01 3.96
CA ARG A 85 -3.85 -6.86 3.72
C ARG A 85 -4.08 -7.09 2.23
N ALA A 86 -3.87 -6.06 1.42
CA ALA A 86 -4.02 -6.20 -0.03
C ALA A 86 -2.95 -7.14 -0.58
N LEU A 87 -1.71 -7.04 -0.10
CA LEU A 87 -0.65 -7.94 -0.50
C LEU A 87 -0.96 -9.38 -0.11
N LYS A 88 -1.42 -9.57 1.10
CA LYS A 88 -1.77 -10.90 1.58
C LYS A 88 -2.87 -11.50 0.70
N GLN A 89 -3.87 -10.72 0.41
CA GLN A 89 -4.98 -11.17 -0.41
C GLN A 89 -4.52 -11.51 -1.84
N ALA A 90 -3.72 -10.65 -2.44
CA ALA A 90 -3.24 -10.87 -3.80
C ALA A 90 -2.38 -12.13 -3.89
N VAL A 91 -1.50 -12.33 -2.95
CA VAL A 91 -0.64 -13.50 -2.92
C VAL A 91 -1.47 -14.77 -2.70
N THR A 92 -2.48 -14.70 -1.85
CA THR A 92 -3.34 -15.83 -1.57
C THR A 92 -4.16 -16.20 -2.81
N VAL A 93 -4.72 -15.22 -3.48
CA VAL A 93 -5.53 -15.43 -4.67
C VAL A 93 -4.70 -16.07 -5.80
N THR A 94 -3.46 -15.68 -5.93
CA THR A 94 -2.59 -16.22 -6.96
C THR A 94 -1.99 -17.56 -6.56
N GLY A 95 -2.23 -18.01 -5.32
CA GLY A 95 -1.55 -19.18 -4.81
C GLY A 95 -0.11 -18.85 -4.57
N GLY A 96 0.18 -18.22 -3.43
CA GLY A 96 1.48 -17.71 -3.11
C GLY A 96 2.63 -18.60 -3.53
N GLY A 97 2.47 -19.90 -3.35
CA GLY A 97 3.49 -20.84 -3.75
C GLY A 97 3.72 -20.86 -5.25
N VAL A 98 2.68 -20.73 -6.00
CA VAL A 98 2.77 -20.69 -7.45
C VAL A 98 3.50 -19.46 -7.90
N LEU A 99 3.17 -18.34 -7.31
CA LEU A 99 3.82 -17.10 -7.63
C LEU A 99 5.31 -17.19 -7.32
N SER A 100 5.65 -17.69 -6.17
CA SER A 100 7.04 -17.83 -5.78
C SER A 100 7.76 -18.82 -6.67
N ALA A 101 7.14 -19.94 -6.94
CA ALA A 101 7.78 -20.98 -7.73
C ALA A 101 8.08 -20.54 -9.14
N LYS A 102 7.20 -19.79 -9.71
CA LYS A 102 7.40 -19.32 -11.08
C LYS A 102 8.29 -18.12 -11.13
N GLY A 103 8.42 -17.54 -10.02
CA GLY A 103 9.17 -16.34 -10.00
C GLY A 103 8.54 -15.33 -10.85
N VAL A 104 7.44 -15.56 -11.07
CA VAL A 104 6.88 -14.97 -12.02
C VAL A 104 5.86 -14.33 -12.09
N LEU A 105 5.92 -14.74 -12.12
CA LEU A 105 5.06 -14.54 -12.34
C LEU A 105 4.83 -13.90 -12.98
#